data_ed029cf8bf3c514ebb8fba59d79f32a0
#
_entry.id   ed029cf8bf3c514ebb8fba59d79f32a0
#
_cell.length_a   1.000
_cell.length_b   1.000
_cell.length_c   1.000
_cell.angle_alpha   90.00
_cell.angle_beta   90.00
_cell.angle_gamma   90.00
#
_symmetry.space_group_name_H-M   'P 1'
#
loop_
_entity.id
_entity.type
_entity.pdbx_description
1 polymer ?
#
loop_
_entity_poly.entity_id
_entity_poly.type
_entity_poly.pdbx_seq_one_letter_code
_entity_poly.pdbx_strand_id
1 'polypeptide(L)'
;MKSAAPNRRVARCHALIPCAGSGSRAGAAQPKQYQPIGGAPLVWHTLAAFAGVPRIAQTLIVTAPGDDALAARLLDRLPHDAFALADCGGASRAESVFNGLERLLQRGAAGSDWVLVHDAARCLITPALINRLIDACLNAASAGEEGGLSGALLAIPLPDTLKTADAAGRAAATLPREGKWLAQTPQMFRIAPLHAALAARAASGFAGITDEASAMEAVGSRPLLVRGSAHNIKVTWPEDFALAAALLQTRHEPA
;
A
#
# COMPACT_ATOMS: atom_id res chain seq x y z
N MET A 1 27.99 -10.01 37.61
CA MET A 1 27.91 -9.07 36.49
C MET A 1 26.53 -9.25 35.83
N LYS A 2 25.61 -8.29 35.99
CA LYS A 2 24.31 -8.31 35.29
C LYS A 2 24.58 -7.89 33.84
N SER A 3 24.41 -8.81 32.89
CA SER A 3 24.41 -8.51 31.45
C SER A 3 23.29 -7.49 31.20
N ALA A 4 23.65 -6.30 30.74
CA ALA A 4 22.68 -5.33 30.27
C ALA A 4 21.97 -5.92 29.07
N ALA A 5 20.65 -6.09 29.12
CA ALA A 5 19.86 -6.49 27.99
C ALA A 5 20.10 -5.48 26.84
N PRO A 6 20.30 -5.92 25.59
CA PRO A 6 20.51 -5.01 24.48
C PRO A 6 19.31 -4.07 24.39
N ASN A 7 19.60 -2.77 24.34
CA ASN A 7 18.61 -1.71 24.17
C ASN A 7 17.86 -1.98 22.84
N ARG A 8 16.73 -2.66 22.92
CA ARG A 8 15.92 -3.03 21.74
C ARG A 8 15.33 -1.73 21.17
N ARG A 9 15.92 -1.24 20.09
CA ARG A 9 15.35 -0.12 19.32
C ARG A 9 13.88 -0.42 19.05
N VAL A 10 12.99 0.51 19.39
CA VAL A 10 11.58 0.42 19.04
C VAL A 10 11.45 0.47 17.52
N ALA A 11 10.83 -0.53 16.92
CA ALA A 11 10.64 -0.60 15.48
C ALA A 11 9.73 0.54 15.02
N ARG A 12 10.19 1.30 14.02
CA ARG A 12 9.43 2.41 13.42
C ARG A 12 8.50 1.91 12.33
N CYS A 13 7.48 2.71 12.02
CA CYS A 13 6.62 2.51 10.86
C CYS A 13 7.03 3.47 9.75
N HIS A 14 7.18 2.95 8.54
CA HIS A 14 7.40 3.72 7.31
C HIS A 14 6.24 3.47 6.35
N ALA A 15 5.96 4.40 5.46
CA ALA A 15 5.05 4.18 4.35
C ALA A 15 5.83 4.15 3.02
N LEU A 16 5.35 3.34 2.07
CA LEU A 16 5.89 3.27 0.72
C LEU A 16 4.72 3.37 -0.26
N ILE A 17 4.76 4.39 -1.13
CA ILE A 17 3.70 4.69 -2.09
C ILE A 17 4.26 4.50 -3.51
N PRO A 18 4.06 3.34 -4.16
CA PRO A 18 4.45 3.16 -5.56
C PRO A 18 3.58 4.06 -6.45
N CYS A 19 4.23 4.98 -7.14
CA CYS A 19 3.65 6.03 -7.97
C CYS A 19 4.22 6.05 -9.41
N ALA A 20 5.00 5.04 -9.80
CA ALA A 20 5.68 4.96 -11.10
C ALA A 20 4.80 4.45 -12.26
N GLY A 21 3.57 4.01 -11.99
CA GLY A 21 2.70 3.42 -13.03
C GLY A 21 2.17 4.44 -14.03
N SER A 22 2.13 4.08 -15.32
CA SER A 22 1.57 4.92 -16.39
C SER A 22 0.07 5.16 -16.29
N GLY A 23 -0.66 4.27 -15.59
CA GLY A 23 -2.12 4.38 -15.48
C GLY A 23 -2.89 4.19 -16.79
N SER A 24 -2.33 3.46 -17.76
CA SER A 24 -2.83 3.31 -19.14
C SER A 24 -4.32 2.96 -19.27
N ARG A 25 -4.89 2.23 -18.30
CA ARG A 25 -6.33 1.89 -18.27
C ARG A 25 -7.26 3.07 -18.01
N ALA A 26 -6.75 4.19 -17.50
CA ALA A 26 -7.55 5.40 -17.27
C ALA A 26 -7.70 6.29 -18.52
N GLY A 27 -7.08 5.94 -19.65
CA GLY A 27 -7.29 6.54 -20.95
C GLY A 27 -6.82 7.99 -21.13
N ALA A 28 -6.02 8.54 -20.21
CA ALA A 28 -5.62 9.94 -20.24
C ALA A 28 -4.16 10.13 -20.69
N ALA A 29 -3.84 11.34 -21.16
CA ALA A 29 -2.51 11.73 -21.64
C ALA A 29 -1.46 11.82 -20.53
N GLN A 30 -1.87 11.93 -19.25
CA GLN A 30 -0.97 11.94 -18.08
C GLN A 30 -1.28 10.76 -17.15
N PRO A 31 -0.30 10.29 -16.35
CA PRO A 31 -0.50 9.22 -15.39
C PRO A 31 -1.66 9.52 -14.44
N LYS A 32 -2.53 8.52 -14.20
CA LYS A 32 -3.79 8.68 -13.46
C LYS A 32 -3.62 9.24 -12.05
N GLN A 33 -2.51 8.93 -11.37
CA GLN A 33 -2.21 9.39 -10.02
C GLN A 33 -2.07 10.91 -9.93
N TYR A 34 -1.82 11.57 -11.06
CA TYR A 34 -1.67 13.03 -11.15
C TYR A 34 -2.92 13.73 -11.69
N GLN A 35 -3.93 12.97 -12.14
CA GLN A 35 -5.20 13.56 -12.58
C GLN A 35 -5.92 14.21 -11.41
N PRO A 36 -6.56 15.38 -11.63
CA PRO A 36 -7.25 16.10 -10.57
C PRO A 36 -8.52 15.37 -10.14
N ILE A 37 -8.76 15.33 -8.83
CA ILE A 37 -9.98 14.87 -8.21
C ILE A 37 -10.27 15.77 -7.00
N GLY A 38 -11.48 16.29 -6.87
CA GLY A 38 -11.81 17.18 -5.78
C GLY A 38 -10.87 18.40 -5.65
N GLY A 39 -10.36 18.92 -6.79
CA GLY A 39 -9.49 20.12 -6.81
C GLY A 39 -8.00 19.85 -6.56
N ALA A 40 -7.57 18.59 -6.36
CA ALA A 40 -6.16 18.23 -6.16
C ALA A 40 -5.80 16.96 -6.94
N PRO A 41 -4.50 16.70 -7.24
CA PRO A 41 -4.09 15.43 -7.82
C PRO A 41 -4.54 14.24 -6.99
N LEU A 42 -4.96 13.15 -7.61
CA LEU A 42 -5.46 11.95 -6.94
C LEU A 42 -4.50 11.48 -5.82
N VAL A 43 -3.20 11.39 -6.11
CA VAL A 43 -2.19 10.95 -5.13
C VAL A 43 -2.10 11.90 -3.93
N TRP A 44 -2.44 13.18 -4.09
CA TRP A 44 -2.42 14.15 -3.00
C TRP A 44 -3.31 13.72 -1.83
N HIS A 45 -4.52 13.23 -2.10
CA HIS A 45 -5.43 12.76 -1.06
C HIS A 45 -4.86 11.56 -0.30
N THR A 46 -4.17 10.66 -1.01
CA THR A 46 -3.42 9.57 -0.39
C THR A 46 -2.34 10.10 0.56
N LEU A 47 -1.49 11.01 0.07
CA LEU A 47 -0.38 11.55 0.85
C LEU A 47 -0.88 12.37 2.05
N ALA A 48 -1.94 13.15 1.89
CA ALA A 48 -2.57 13.90 2.98
C ALA A 48 -3.10 12.98 4.10
N ALA A 49 -3.67 11.82 3.74
CA ALA A 49 -4.10 10.84 4.74
C ALA A 49 -2.91 10.26 5.53
N PHE A 50 -1.78 9.98 4.89
CA PHE A 50 -0.56 9.52 5.56
C PHE A 50 0.08 10.63 6.41
N ALA A 51 0.05 11.88 5.97
CA ALA A 51 0.49 13.04 6.75
C ALA A 51 -0.29 13.17 8.08
N GLY A 52 -1.56 12.78 8.08
CA GLY A 52 -2.41 12.74 9.27
C GLY A 52 -2.11 11.59 10.25
N VAL A 53 -1.02 10.83 10.07
CA VAL A 53 -0.64 9.69 10.94
C VAL A 53 0.75 9.89 11.54
N PRO A 54 0.88 10.56 12.70
CA PRO A 54 2.18 10.87 13.32
C PRO A 54 3.06 9.65 13.67
N ARG A 55 2.46 8.44 13.67
CA ARG A 55 3.19 7.17 13.92
C ARG A 55 4.07 6.74 12.74
N ILE A 56 3.90 7.34 11.55
CA ILE A 56 4.71 7.08 10.38
C ILE A 56 5.93 7.99 10.40
N ALA A 57 7.11 7.38 10.53
CA ALA A 57 8.37 8.09 10.63
C ALA A 57 8.80 8.71 9.30
N GLN A 58 8.47 8.06 8.17
CA GLN A 58 8.77 8.53 6.82
C GLN A 58 7.81 7.91 5.81
N THR A 59 7.37 8.69 4.84
CA THR A 59 6.65 8.23 3.65
C THR A 59 7.54 8.37 2.43
N LEU A 60 7.90 7.25 1.79
CA LEU A 60 8.67 7.22 0.55
C LEU A 60 7.72 7.09 -0.64
N ILE A 61 7.79 8.02 -1.57
CA ILE A 61 7.03 8.01 -2.82
C ILE A 61 7.97 7.53 -3.93
N VAL A 62 7.65 6.39 -4.54
CA VAL A 62 8.45 5.81 -5.62
C VAL A 62 7.88 6.27 -6.95
N THR A 63 8.63 7.11 -7.66
CA THR A 63 8.27 7.66 -8.97
C THR A 63 8.98 6.91 -10.10
N ALA A 64 8.50 7.07 -11.33
CA ALA A 64 9.24 6.62 -12.50
C ALA A 64 10.55 7.42 -12.65
N PRO A 65 11.62 6.83 -13.17
CA PRO A 65 12.84 7.57 -13.49
C PRO A 65 12.52 8.77 -14.38
N GLY A 66 13.00 9.95 -13.98
CA GLY A 66 12.80 11.21 -14.71
C GLY A 66 11.46 11.92 -14.48
N ASP A 67 10.60 11.43 -13.56
CA ASP A 67 9.29 12.05 -13.20
C ASP A 67 9.42 13.01 -11.99
N ASP A 68 10.57 13.64 -11.82
CA ASP A 68 10.90 14.43 -10.63
C ASP A 68 10.12 15.75 -10.54
N ALA A 69 9.85 16.39 -11.67
CA ALA A 69 9.26 17.74 -11.68
C ALA A 69 7.81 17.78 -11.17
N LEU A 70 7.03 16.73 -11.46
CA LEU A 70 5.64 16.65 -11.02
C LEU A 70 5.56 16.18 -9.56
N ALA A 71 6.45 15.28 -9.18
CA ALA A 71 6.56 14.78 -7.83
C ALA A 71 7.06 15.85 -6.85
N ALA A 72 8.03 16.71 -7.24
CA ALA A 72 8.49 17.82 -6.43
C ALA A 72 7.35 18.80 -6.07
N ARG A 73 6.46 19.11 -7.02
CA ARG A 73 5.29 19.98 -6.77
C ARG A 73 4.32 19.40 -5.74
N LEU A 74 4.30 18.10 -5.56
CA LEU A 74 3.51 17.46 -4.52
C LEU A 74 4.15 17.64 -3.15
N LEU A 75 5.48 17.58 -3.07
CA LEU A 75 6.21 17.73 -1.81
C LEU A 75 6.15 19.16 -1.28
N ASP A 76 6.09 20.19 -2.12
CA ASP A 76 5.99 21.60 -1.68
C ASP A 76 4.82 21.88 -0.72
N ARG A 77 3.83 20.98 -0.69
CA ARG A 77 2.63 21.09 0.15
C ARG A 77 2.62 20.13 1.34
N LEU A 78 3.66 19.30 1.50
CA LEU A 78 3.75 18.28 2.54
C LEU A 78 4.89 18.60 3.52
N PRO A 79 4.85 18.08 4.75
CA PRO A 79 5.96 18.20 5.68
C PRO A 79 7.23 17.55 5.11
N HIS A 80 8.22 18.34 4.72
CA HIS A 80 9.44 17.89 4.04
C HIS A 80 10.23 16.82 4.84
N ASP A 81 10.18 16.88 6.18
CA ASP A 81 10.89 15.92 7.03
C ASP A 81 10.25 14.51 7.02
N ALA A 82 8.96 14.42 6.70
CA ALA A 82 8.19 13.18 6.75
C ALA A 82 8.01 12.52 5.37
N PHE A 83 8.25 13.23 4.28
CA PHE A 83 8.06 12.74 2.90
C PHE A 83 9.35 12.81 2.10
N ALA A 84 9.57 11.79 1.27
CA ALA A 84 10.72 11.75 0.38
C ALA A 84 10.33 11.13 -0.96
N LEU A 85 11.01 11.57 -2.02
CA LEU A 85 10.92 10.97 -3.36
C LEU A 85 12.04 9.96 -3.58
N ALA A 86 11.75 8.96 -4.41
CA ALA A 86 12.72 8.04 -4.96
C ALA A 86 12.35 7.74 -6.42
N ASP A 87 13.19 8.12 -7.34
CA ASP A 87 13.10 7.92 -8.80
C ASP A 87 13.51 6.50 -9.21
N CYS A 88 13.06 5.50 -8.46
CA CYS A 88 13.49 4.12 -8.59
C CYS A 88 12.35 3.17 -9.00
N GLY A 89 11.30 3.69 -9.62
CA GLY A 89 10.22 2.87 -10.16
C GLY A 89 10.70 1.86 -11.17
N GLY A 90 10.20 0.62 -11.06
CA GLY A 90 10.53 -0.47 -11.97
C GLY A 90 9.45 -0.70 -13.04
N ALA A 91 9.66 -1.71 -13.88
CA ALA A 91 8.74 -2.12 -14.94
C ALA A 91 7.40 -2.67 -14.41
N SER A 92 7.36 -3.09 -13.15
CA SER A 92 6.15 -3.56 -12.47
C SER A 92 5.92 -2.87 -11.14
N ARG A 93 4.69 -3.03 -10.57
CA ARG A 93 4.39 -2.55 -9.22
C ARG A 93 5.26 -3.25 -8.18
N ALA A 94 5.44 -4.56 -8.30
CA ALA A 94 6.26 -5.35 -7.39
C ALA A 94 7.73 -4.91 -7.42
N GLU A 95 8.29 -4.66 -8.60
CA GLU A 95 9.64 -4.14 -8.76
C GLU A 95 9.79 -2.73 -8.16
N SER A 96 8.82 -1.85 -8.38
CA SER A 96 8.82 -0.52 -7.77
C SER A 96 8.80 -0.59 -6.24
N VAL A 97 8.05 -1.53 -5.67
CA VAL A 97 8.04 -1.77 -4.22
C VAL A 97 9.39 -2.32 -3.75
N PHE A 98 9.95 -3.29 -4.45
CA PHE A 98 11.27 -3.86 -4.13
C PHE A 98 12.35 -2.79 -4.10
N ASN A 99 12.46 -1.98 -5.15
CA ASN A 99 13.42 -0.88 -5.25
C ASN A 99 13.18 0.18 -4.16
N GLY A 100 11.93 0.46 -3.84
CA GLY A 100 11.54 1.37 -2.76
C GLY A 100 11.95 0.86 -1.37
N LEU A 101 11.87 -0.46 -1.11
CA LEU A 101 12.35 -1.06 0.13
C LEU A 101 13.87 -0.92 0.26
N GLU A 102 14.62 -1.16 -0.82
CA GLU A 102 16.07 -0.93 -0.85
C GLU A 102 16.41 0.53 -0.55
N ARG A 103 15.65 1.45 -1.13
CA ARG A 103 15.84 2.89 -0.87
C ARG A 103 15.53 3.26 0.58
N LEU A 104 14.50 2.69 1.20
CA LEU A 104 14.22 2.88 2.64
C LEU A 104 15.38 2.39 3.51
N LEU A 105 15.93 1.20 3.22
CA LEU A 105 17.08 0.65 3.93
C LEU A 105 18.32 1.56 3.78
N GLN A 106 18.62 2.02 2.57
CA GLN A 106 19.71 2.96 2.29
C GLN A 106 19.54 4.30 3.04
N ARG A 107 18.30 4.72 3.30
CA ARG A 107 17.96 5.93 4.07
C ARG A 107 17.94 5.70 5.60
N GLY A 108 18.36 4.53 6.07
CA GLY A 108 18.54 4.23 7.49
C GLY A 108 17.31 3.62 8.17
N ALA A 109 16.32 3.12 7.43
CA ALA A 109 15.32 2.22 7.99
C ALA A 109 16.00 0.89 8.35
N ALA A 110 15.59 0.28 9.47
CA ALA A 110 16.08 -1.03 9.85
C ALA A 110 15.23 -2.14 9.20
N GLY A 111 15.82 -3.29 8.91
CA GLY A 111 15.07 -4.44 8.41
C GLY A 111 13.97 -4.93 9.37
N SER A 112 14.12 -4.63 10.66
CA SER A 112 13.10 -4.87 11.70
C SER A 112 12.02 -3.79 11.79
N ASP A 113 12.13 -2.67 11.08
CA ASP A 113 11.09 -1.66 11.02
C ASP A 113 9.90 -2.19 10.19
N TRP A 114 8.74 -1.56 10.35
CA TRP A 114 7.54 -1.86 9.59
C TRP A 114 7.44 -0.97 8.36
N VAL A 115 6.91 -1.50 7.27
CA VAL A 115 6.52 -0.73 6.09
C VAL A 115 5.06 -0.96 5.76
N LEU A 116 4.34 0.12 5.51
CA LEU A 116 2.98 0.13 4.97
C LEU A 116 3.07 0.45 3.47
N VAL A 117 2.85 -0.54 2.62
CA VAL A 117 2.80 -0.34 1.17
C VAL A 117 1.38 0.02 0.78
N HIS A 118 1.20 1.15 0.08
CA HIS A 118 -0.12 1.64 -0.28
C HIS A 118 -0.19 2.15 -1.71
N ASP A 119 -1.23 1.73 -2.43
CA ASP A 119 -1.47 2.18 -3.81
C ASP A 119 -1.80 3.68 -3.87
N ALA A 120 -1.04 4.46 -4.64
CA ALA A 120 -1.33 5.87 -4.90
C ALA A 120 -2.78 6.11 -5.38
N ALA A 121 -3.37 5.12 -6.04
CA ALA A 121 -4.73 5.16 -6.59
C ALA A 121 -5.85 4.83 -5.60
N ARG A 122 -5.57 4.61 -4.31
CA ARG A 122 -6.58 4.46 -3.26
C ARG A 122 -6.68 5.74 -2.44
N CYS A 123 -7.05 6.83 -3.11
CA CYS A 123 -7.08 8.19 -2.57
C CYS A 123 -8.12 8.38 -1.44
N LEU A 124 -8.97 7.40 -1.21
CA LEU A 124 -9.99 7.44 -0.16
C LEU A 124 -9.56 6.75 1.14
N ILE A 125 -8.29 6.37 1.28
CA ILE A 125 -7.74 5.93 2.56
C ILE A 125 -7.90 7.02 3.63
N THR A 126 -8.05 6.63 4.89
CA THR A 126 -8.17 7.57 6.01
C THR A 126 -7.12 7.29 7.09
N PRO A 127 -6.72 8.30 7.88
CA PRO A 127 -5.85 8.08 9.03
C PRO A 127 -6.38 7.02 10.00
N ALA A 128 -7.69 6.92 10.17
CA ALA A 128 -8.33 5.91 11.02
C ALA A 128 -8.09 4.48 10.51
N LEU A 129 -8.19 4.24 9.19
CA LEU A 129 -7.91 2.93 8.59
C LEU A 129 -6.42 2.57 8.66
N ILE A 130 -5.54 3.56 8.45
CA ILE A 130 -4.08 3.37 8.57
C ILE A 130 -3.74 2.97 10.01
N ASN A 131 -4.23 3.72 11.00
CA ASN A 131 -3.99 3.42 12.41
C ASN A 131 -4.56 2.05 12.82
N ARG A 132 -5.75 1.68 12.35
CA ARG A 132 -6.33 0.34 12.59
C ARG A 132 -5.39 -0.78 12.14
N LEU A 133 -4.77 -0.65 10.98
CA LEU A 133 -3.81 -1.64 10.49
C LEU A 133 -2.54 -1.68 11.36
N ILE A 134 -2.01 -0.51 11.72
CA ILE A 134 -0.85 -0.40 12.60
C ILE A 134 -1.14 -1.06 13.95
N ASP A 135 -2.30 -0.76 14.56
CA ASP A 135 -2.69 -1.33 15.85
C ASP A 135 -2.79 -2.85 15.78
N ALA A 136 -3.42 -3.39 14.73
CA ALA A 136 -3.53 -4.83 14.54
C ALA A 136 -2.15 -5.51 14.47
N CYS A 137 -1.20 -4.93 13.70
CA CYS A 137 0.16 -5.47 13.59
C CYS A 137 0.93 -5.39 14.90
N LEU A 138 0.86 -4.27 15.62
CA LEU A 138 1.62 -4.08 16.86
C LEU A 138 1.04 -4.92 18.01
N ASN A 139 -0.28 -5.04 18.11
CA ASN A 139 -0.93 -5.86 19.14
C ASN A 139 -0.62 -7.34 18.94
N ALA A 140 -0.74 -7.87 17.73
CA ALA A 140 -0.42 -9.26 17.43
C ALA A 140 1.08 -9.57 17.63
N ALA A 141 1.97 -8.64 17.26
CA ALA A 141 3.40 -8.78 17.50
C ALA A 141 3.75 -8.80 19.00
N SER A 142 2.94 -8.14 19.85
CA SER A 142 3.12 -8.11 21.32
C SER A 142 2.54 -9.35 21.99
N ALA A 143 1.53 -9.99 21.40
CA ALA A 143 0.87 -11.17 21.96
C ALA A 143 1.73 -12.45 21.89
N GLY A 144 2.88 -12.40 21.20
CA GLY A 144 3.82 -13.52 21.18
C GLY A 144 3.29 -14.76 20.47
N GLU A 145 2.45 -14.59 19.44
CA GLU A 145 1.97 -15.72 18.64
C GLU A 145 3.15 -16.59 18.18
N GLU A 146 3.05 -17.91 18.39
CA GLU A 146 4.06 -18.88 17.94
C GLU A 146 4.27 -18.73 16.42
N GLY A 147 5.50 -18.33 16.04
CA GLY A 147 5.85 -18.04 14.64
C GLY A 147 5.91 -16.55 14.28
N GLY A 148 5.43 -15.65 15.16
CA GLY A 148 5.44 -14.19 14.98
C GLY A 148 4.52 -13.73 13.85
N LEU A 149 3.74 -12.66 14.06
CA LEU A 149 2.94 -12.08 12.98
C LEU A 149 3.89 -11.56 11.88
N SER A 150 3.77 -12.12 10.68
CA SER A 150 4.57 -11.70 9.52
C SER A 150 4.12 -10.35 8.95
N GLY A 151 2.86 -9.98 9.17
CA GLY A 151 2.24 -8.75 8.70
C GLY A 151 0.72 -8.86 8.56
N ALA A 152 0.11 -7.81 8.08
CA ALA A 152 -1.33 -7.70 7.89
C ALA A 152 -1.68 -6.86 6.66
N LEU A 153 -2.91 -6.98 6.19
CA LEU A 153 -3.44 -6.15 5.12
C LEU A 153 -4.87 -5.71 5.43
N LEU A 154 -5.24 -4.52 4.95
CA LEU A 154 -6.65 -4.17 4.90
C LEU A 154 -7.37 -5.04 3.86
N ALA A 155 -8.54 -5.54 4.21
CA ALA A 155 -9.36 -6.32 3.31
C ALA A 155 -10.85 -6.19 3.67
N ILE A 156 -11.75 -6.50 2.73
CA ILE A 156 -13.19 -6.60 2.99
C ILE A 156 -13.69 -7.96 2.54
N PRO A 157 -14.64 -8.61 3.28
CA PRO A 157 -15.30 -9.80 2.77
C PRO A 157 -15.94 -9.53 1.42
N LEU A 158 -15.89 -10.51 0.53
CA LEU A 158 -16.54 -10.41 -0.78
C LEU A 158 -18.07 -10.29 -0.60
N PRO A 159 -18.69 -9.15 -0.97
CA PRO A 159 -20.11 -8.93 -0.73
C PRO A 159 -21.00 -9.65 -1.76
N ASP A 160 -20.54 -9.73 -3.01
CA ASP A 160 -21.32 -10.19 -4.15
C ASP A 160 -21.13 -11.68 -4.46
N THR A 161 -22.00 -12.24 -5.29
CA THR A 161 -21.87 -13.60 -5.80
C THR A 161 -20.68 -13.66 -6.76
N LEU A 162 -19.73 -14.56 -6.50
CA LEU A 162 -18.54 -14.77 -7.34
C LEU A 162 -18.84 -15.71 -8.49
N LYS A 163 -18.59 -15.26 -9.72
CA LYS A 163 -18.70 -16.03 -10.97
C LYS A 163 -17.34 -16.23 -11.61
N THR A 164 -17.12 -17.39 -12.19
CA THR A 164 -16.08 -17.56 -13.21
C THR A 164 -16.68 -17.37 -14.60
N ALA A 165 -15.86 -16.89 -15.54
CA ALA A 165 -16.24 -16.76 -16.95
C ALA A 165 -15.50 -17.78 -17.80
N ASP A 166 -16.14 -18.24 -18.91
CA ASP A 166 -15.48 -18.94 -19.99
C ASP A 166 -14.74 -17.97 -20.94
N ALA A 167 -14.08 -18.50 -21.96
CA ALA A 167 -13.34 -17.71 -22.95
C ALA A 167 -14.26 -16.78 -23.81
N ALA A 168 -15.57 -17.04 -23.83
CA ALA A 168 -16.56 -16.23 -24.52
C ALA A 168 -17.22 -15.18 -23.60
N GLY A 169 -16.75 -15.04 -22.35
CA GLY A 169 -17.28 -14.09 -21.37
C GLY A 169 -18.61 -14.51 -20.73
N ARG A 170 -19.02 -15.78 -20.86
CA ARG A 170 -20.26 -16.30 -20.25
C ARG A 170 -19.97 -16.87 -18.87
N ALA A 171 -20.95 -16.81 -17.96
CA ALA A 171 -20.83 -17.40 -16.62
C ALA A 171 -20.64 -18.93 -16.73
N ALA A 172 -19.45 -19.41 -16.38
CA ALA A 172 -19.11 -20.83 -16.37
C ALA A 172 -19.47 -21.50 -15.05
N ALA A 173 -19.25 -20.84 -13.90
CA ALA A 173 -19.58 -21.37 -12.58
C ALA A 173 -19.87 -20.28 -11.57
N THR A 174 -20.59 -20.64 -10.50
CA THR A 174 -20.70 -19.85 -9.27
C THR A 174 -19.77 -20.43 -8.22
N LEU A 175 -18.91 -19.60 -7.64
CA LEU A 175 -18.00 -20.02 -6.57
C LEU A 175 -18.57 -19.57 -5.21
N PRO A 176 -18.38 -20.38 -4.15
CA PRO A 176 -18.70 -19.95 -2.79
C PRO A 176 -17.91 -18.70 -2.42
N ARG A 177 -18.59 -17.70 -1.86
CA ARG A 177 -17.95 -16.44 -1.40
C ARG A 177 -17.49 -16.51 0.07
N GLU A 178 -17.92 -17.52 0.80
CA GLU A 178 -17.56 -17.73 2.20
C GLU A 178 -16.05 -17.81 2.35
N GLY A 179 -15.49 -17.07 3.32
CA GLY A 179 -14.04 -17.01 3.55
C GLY A 179 -13.24 -16.27 2.48
N LYS A 180 -13.87 -15.68 1.45
CA LYS A 180 -13.19 -14.88 0.44
C LYS A 180 -13.21 -13.40 0.77
N TRP A 181 -12.05 -12.76 0.60
CA TRP A 181 -11.85 -11.36 0.91
C TRP A 181 -11.24 -10.64 -0.29
N LEU A 182 -11.62 -9.38 -0.45
CA LEU A 182 -11.01 -8.47 -1.42
C LEU A 182 -9.86 -7.71 -0.73
N ALA A 183 -8.65 -8.01 -1.14
CA ALA A 183 -7.45 -7.35 -0.62
C ALA A 183 -7.46 -5.86 -0.96
N GLN A 184 -7.11 -5.05 0.03
CA GLN A 184 -6.90 -3.61 -0.11
C GLN A 184 -5.48 -3.26 0.34
N THR A 185 -5.10 -2.00 0.15
CA THR A 185 -3.92 -1.42 0.77
C THR A 185 -4.33 -0.29 1.74
N PRO A 186 -3.50 0.06 2.75
CA PRO A 186 -2.13 -0.42 2.96
C PRO A 186 -2.06 -1.89 3.38
N GLN A 187 -0.90 -2.49 3.03
CA GLN A 187 -0.44 -3.79 3.52
C GLN A 187 0.83 -3.55 4.34
N MET A 188 0.90 -4.10 5.54
CA MET A 188 1.95 -3.79 6.51
C MET A 188 2.76 -5.03 6.86
N PHE A 189 4.08 -4.95 6.65
CA PHE A 189 5.03 -6.03 6.87
C PHE A 189 6.33 -5.50 7.49
N ARG A 190 7.14 -6.40 8.08
CA ARG A 190 8.53 -6.08 8.39
C ARG A 190 9.32 -5.91 7.10
N ILE A 191 10.22 -4.91 7.06
CA ILE A 191 10.98 -4.57 5.84
C ILE A 191 11.82 -5.77 5.36
N ALA A 192 12.62 -6.38 6.24
CA ALA A 192 13.53 -7.45 5.81
C ALA A 192 12.81 -8.70 5.30
N PRO A 193 11.76 -9.25 5.96
CA PRO A 193 11.00 -10.37 5.42
C PRO A 193 10.33 -10.06 4.08
N LEU A 194 9.71 -8.89 3.92
CA LEU A 194 9.07 -8.51 2.67
C LEU A 194 10.11 -8.34 1.55
N HIS A 195 11.23 -7.67 1.84
CA HIS A 195 12.32 -7.52 0.88
C HIS A 195 12.85 -8.89 0.42
N ALA A 196 13.10 -9.83 1.35
CA ALA A 196 13.57 -11.17 1.01
C ALA A 196 12.55 -11.96 0.16
N ALA A 197 11.25 -11.86 0.48
CA ALA A 197 10.19 -12.51 -0.28
C ALA A 197 10.11 -11.98 -1.73
N LEU A 198 10.25 -10.67 -1.93
CA LEU A 198 10.28 -10.06 -3.25
C LEU A 198 11.59 -10.39 -3.99
N ALA A 199 12.75 -10.34 -3.32
CA ALA A 199 14.05 -10.70 -3.90
C ALA A 199 14.05 -12.13 -4.48
N ALA A 200 13.40 -13.08 -3.81
CA ALA A 200 13.25 -14.45 -4.31
C ALA A 200 12.48 -14.54 -5.64
N ARG A 201 11.77 -13.51 -6.04
CA ARG A 201 11.00 -13.43 -7.29
C ARG A 201 11.61 -12.50 -8.34
N ALA A 202 12.70 -11.81 -8.02
CA ALA A 202 13.32 -10.84 -8.92
C ALA A 202 13.79 -11.50 -10.24
N ALA A 203 14.42 -12.68 -10.19
CA ALA A 203 14.88 -13.41 -11.37
C ALA A 203 13.74 -13.79 -12.35
N SER A 204 12.50 -13.91 -11.87
CA SER A 204 11.30 -14.17 -12.69
C SER A 204 10.58 -12.91 -13.13
N GLY A 205 11.16 -11.72 -12.91
CA GLY A 205 10.47 -10.44 -13.14
C GLY A 205 9.26 -10.26 -12.23
N PHE A 206 9.29 -10.83 -11.02
CA PHE A 206 8.20 -10.82 -10.03
C PHE A 206 6.93 -11.54 -10.50
N ALA A 207 7.06 -12.53 -11.38
CA ALA A 207 5.92 -13.29 -11.88
C ALA A 207 5.08 -13.90 -10.75
N GLY A 208 3.76 -13.78 -10.84
CA GLY A 208 2.80 -14.28 -9.84
C GLY A 208 2.61 -13.38 -8.62
N ILE A 209 3.37 -12.30 -8.48
CA ILE A 209 3.19 -11.33 -7.38
C ILE A 209 2.18 -10.27 -7.80
N THR A 210 1.04 -10.22 -7.10
CA THR A 210 -0.04 -9.25 -7.33
C THR A 210 -0.03 -8.11 -6.31
N ASP A 211 0.41 -8.41 -5.09
CA ASP A 211 0.53 -7.49 -3.95
C ASP A 211 1.58 -8.00 -2.95
N GLU A 212 1.80 -7.29 -1.85
CA GLU A 212 2.79 -7.66 -0.83
C GLU A 212 2.39 -8.95 -0.09
N ALA A 213 1.08 -9.14 0.14
CA ALA A 213 0.56 -10.34 0.78
C ALA A 213 0.90 -11.59 -0.04
N SER A 214 0.69 -11.55 -1.37
CA SER A 214 1.00 -12.67 -2.26
C SER A 214 2.50 -13.02 -2.29
N ALA A 215 3.39 -12.03 -2.14
CA ALA A 215 4.83 -12.28 -2.00
C ALA A 215 5.13 -13.01 -0.69
N MET A 216 4.51 -12.60 0.41
CA MET A 216 4.66 -13.22 1.73
C MET A 216 4.04 -14.62 1.79
N GLU A 217 2.88 -14.82 1.17
CA GLU A 217 2.22 -16.12 1.03
C GLU A 217 3.09 -17.13 0.25
N ALA A 218 3.77 -16.65 -0.79
CA ALA A 218 4.69 -17.49 -1.59
C ALA A 218 5.88 -18.05 -0.79
N VAL A 219 6.20 -17.45 0.36
CA VAL A 219 7.22 -17.96 1.31
C VAL A 219 6.60 -18.60 2.56
N GLY A 220 5.31 -18.97 2.50
CA GLY A 220 4.60 -19.70 3.55
C GLY A 220 4.03 -18.84 4.68
N SER A 221 4.05 -17.51 4.55
CA SER A 221 3.49 -16.60 5.53
C SER A 221 1.95 -16.55 5.45
N ARG A 222 1.31 -16.17 6.55
CA ARG A 222 -0.16 -16.01 6.64
C ARG A 222 -0.50 -14.64 7.21
N PRO A 223 -0.55 -13.58 6.38
CA PRO A 223 -0.87 -12.24 6.84
C PRO A 223 -2.28 -12.15 7.46
N LEU A 224 -2.42 -11.31 8.49
CA LEU A 224 -3.71 -11.06 9.14
C LEU A 224 -4.60 -10.21 8.22
N LEU A 225 -5.87 -10.61 8.06
CA LEU A 225 -6.88 -9.81 7.37
C LEU A 225 -7.53 -8.83 8.34
N VAL A 226 -7.27 -7.55 8.16
CA VAL A 226 -7.82 -6.46 8.97
C VAL A 226 -8.97 -5.80 8.23
N ARG A 227 -10.10 -5.59 8.90
CA ARG A 227 -11.30 -5.01 8.28
C ARG A 227 -11.00 -3.62 7.70
N GLY A 228 -11.05 -3.52 6.39
CA GLY A 228 -10.96 -2.29 5.60
C GLY A 228 -12.30 -1.58 5.45
N SER A 229 -12.48 -0.87 4.34
CA SER A 229 -13.70 -0.11 4.03
C SER A 229 -14.08 -0.28 2.56
N ALA A 230 -15.37 -0.40 2.27
CA ALA A 230 -15.88 -0.35 0.90
C ALA A 230 -15.56 0.99 0.22
N HIS A 231 -15.40 2.08 0.99
CA HIS A 231 -14.99 3.37 0.45
C HIS A 231 -13.51 3.45 0.08
N ASN A 232 -12.65 2.53 0.54
CA ASN A 232 -11.23 2.48 0.17
C ASN A 232 -11.04 1.83 -1.21
N ILE A 233 -11.79 2.32 -2.21
CA ILE A 233 -11.73 1.83 -3.59
C ILE A 233 -10.38 2.16 -4.23
N LYS A 234 -10.03 1.39 -5.26
CA LYS A 234 -8.88 1.69 -6.13
C LYS A 234 -9.41 2.34 -7.40
N VAL A 235 -9.14 3.61 -7.59
CA VAL A 235 -9.47 4.31 -8.84
C VAL A 235 -8.71 3.64 -9.99
N THR A 236 -9.44 2.96 -10.88
CA THR A 236 -8.88 2.16 -11.96
C THR A 236 -9.43 2.58 -13.31
N TRP A 237 -10.75 2.82 -13.37
CA TRP A 237 -11.49 3.17 -14.57
C TRP A 237 -11.93 4.63 -14.53
N PRO A 238 -12.29 5.25 -15.69
CA PRO A 238 -12.75 6.63 -15.74
C PRO A 238 -13.95 6.92 -14.80
N GLU A 239 -14.89 5.99 -14.69
CA GLU A 239 -16.06 6.14 -13.79
C GLU A 239 -15.72 6.17 -12.32
N ASP A 240 -14.60 5.57 -11.90
CA ASP A 240 -14.16 5.58 -10.50
C ASP A 240 -13.80 6.99 -10.01
N PHE A 241 -13.39 7.88 -10.93
CA PHE A 241 -13.05 9.27 -10.58
C PHE A 241 -14.28 10.03 -10.08
N ALA A 242 -15.43 9.87 -10.73
CA ALA A 242 -16.67 10.53 -10.31
C ALA A 242 -17.13 10.01 -8.93
N LEU A 243 -17.08 8.70 -8.71
CA LEU A 243 -17.41 8.09 -7.42
C LEU A 243 -16.46 8.57 -6.32
N ALA A 244 -15.16 8.57 -6.58
CA ALA A 244 -14.19 9.02 -5.60
C ALA A 244 -14.33 10.52 -5.29
N ALA A 245 -14.63 11.37 -6.29
CA ALA A 245 -14.90 12.80 -6.08
C ALA A 245 -16.11 13.01 -5.16
N ALA A 246 -17.22 12.32 -5.41
CA ALA A 246 -18.41 12.39 -4.57
C ALA A 246 -18.12 11.97 -3.12
N LEU A 247 -17.37 10.86 -2.93
CA LEU A 247 -16.99 10.40 -1.60
C LEU A 247 -16.02 11.35 -0.87
N LEU A 248 -15.16 12.07 -1.60
CA LEU A 248 -14.30 13.10 -1.01
C LEU A 248 -15.11 14.30 -0.52
N GLN A 249 -16.14 14.72 -1.26
CA GLN A 249 -17.01 15.83 -0.87
C GLN A 249 -17.73 15.54 0.45
N THR A 250 -18.27 14.33 0.65
CA THR A 250 -18.95 13.94 1.89
C THR A 250 -18.07 13.98 3.14
N ARG A 251 -16.73 13.97 2.98
CA ARG A 251 -15.79 14.10 4.11
C ARG A 251 -15.57 15.52 4.58
N HIS A 252 -15.95 16.52 3.78
CA HIS A 252 -15.73 17.94 4.03
C HIS A 252 -17.02 18.63 4.48
N GLU A 253 -18.18 17.96 4.42
CA GLU A 253 -19.42 18.48 5.01
C GLU A 253 -19.38 18.26 6.53
N PRO A 254 -19.49 19.33 7.34
CA PRO A 254 -19.66 19.20 8.79
C PRO A 254 -20.98 18.49 9.08
N ALA A 255 -20.94 17.48 9.96
CA ALA A 255 -22.13 16.81 10.47
C ALA A 255 -22.98 17.76 11.32
#